data_2b57af802ab64d24750a56a28d689a82
#
_entry.id   2b57af802ab64d24750a56a28d689a82
#
_cell.length_a   1.000
_cell.length_b   1.000
_cell.length_c   1.000
_cell.angle_alpha   90.00
_cell.angle_beta   90.00
_cell.angle_gamma   90.00
#
_symmetry.space_group_name_H-M   'P 1'
#
loop_
_entity.id
_entity.type
_entity.pdbx_description
1 polymer ?
#
loop_
_entity_poly.entity_id
_entity_poly.type
_entity_poly.pdbx_seq_one_letter_code
_entity_poly.pdbx_strand_id
1 'polypeptide(L)'
;MKTLFSIVALSISVATGQAAKIDKANISNDAKFVVHLDMDAFRVSKIGTAILEKFREGEGGEKLNALVELIEFDPLSAIHGATMFGNGEEDNGILVVKHKANSAKLLAFMKLNEHYRKTEHGKHEIHGAGDRSDGERGYISFVNESTAVLAPNRELAGVGIDLINGKGGAIKVPSSLDSMSKKTKNAFLVAYANVENLKENIDNETVNQMVKRAALLLGESNEKFILSISIDALDADAAENMENMINGLIGFARLNQDENPEMKDILKGLKTTRNEENVSVHFSIGVDKLFELIDPALKEIDIDLPKL
;
A
#
# COMPACT_ATOMS: atom_id res chain seq x y z
N MET A 1 27.82 -2.71 -57.51
CA MET A 1 26.60 -1.99 -57.08
C MET A 1 26.32 -2.40 -55.65
N LYS A 2 26.55 -1.44 -54.74
CA LYS A 2 26.53 -1.69 -53.28
C LYS A 2 25.11 -1.42 -52.78
N THR A 3 24.45 -2.44 -52.28
CA THR A 3 23.14 -2.34 -51.61
C THR A 3 23.34 -1.97 -50.15
N LEU A 4 22.91 -0.76 -49.79
CA LEU A 4 22.85 -0.29 -48.42
C LEU A 4 21.73 -1.04 -47.67
N PHE A 5 22.09 -1.80 -46.65
CA PHE A 5 21.17 -2.25 -45.62
C PHE A 5 21.05 -1.15 -44.55
N SER A 6 19.96 -0.44 -44.58
CA SER A 6 19.58 0.45 -43.45
C SER A 6 18.94 -0.43 -42.38
N ILE A 7 19.69 -0.62 -41.30
CA ILE A 7 19.18 -1.17 -40.03
C ILE A 7 18.46 -0.03 -39.32
N VAL A 8 17.14 -0.06 -39.41
CA VAL A 8 16.28 0.75 -38.51
C VAL A 8 16.35 0.08 -37.14
N ALA A 9 17.21 0.57 -36.28
CA ALA A 9 17.20 0.26 -34.88
C ALA A 9 15.92 0.86 -34.28
N LEU A 10 14.89 0.03 -34.13
CA LEU A 10 13.69 0.37 -33.35
C LEU A 10 14.14 0.43 -31.88
N SER A 11 14.52 1.61 -31.42
CA SER A 11 14.72 1.87 -30.00
C SER A 11 13.37 1.76 -29.31
N ILE A 12 13.06 0.57 -28.81
CA ILE A 12 12.02 0.39 -27.80
C ILE A 12 12.51 1.12 -26.56
N SER A 13 12.08 2.37 -26.41
CA SER A 13 12.16 3.06 -25.12
C SER A 13 11.26 2.27 -24.18
N VAL A 14 11.83 1.31 -23.49
CA VAL A 14 11.23 0.83 -22.24
C VAL A 14 11.21 2.06 -21.34
N ALA A 15 10.07 2.72 -21.30
CA ALA A 15 9.79 3.67 -20.25
C ALA A 15 9.85 2.83 -18.96
N THR A 16 11.03 2.85 -18.33
CA THR A 16 11.18 2.39 -16.95
C THR A 16 10.29 3.32 -16.14
N GLY A 17 9.05 2.89 -15.92
CA GLY A 17 8.15 3.53 -14.97
C GLY A 17 8.97 3.64 -13.69
N GLN A 18 9.31 4.86 -13.28
CA GLN A 18 9.92 5.05 -11.97
C GLN A 18 8.82 4.67 -10.99
N ALA A 19 8.99 3.51 -10.35
CA ALA A 19 8.15 3.08 -9.25
C ALA A 19 7.86 4.29 -8.36
N ALA A 20 6.59 4.53 -8.04
CA ALA A 20 6.18 5.67 -7.21
C ALA A 20 6.62 5.43 -5.77
N LYS A 21 7.92 5.59 -5.51
CA LYS A 21 8.54 5.35 -4.21
C LYS A 21 7.88 6.21 -3.13
N ILE A 22 7.81 5.64 -1.93
CA ILE A 22 7.40 6.39 -0.74
C ILE A 22 8.23 7.66 -0.56
N ASP A 23 7.57 8.80 -0.59
CA ASP A 23 8.21 10.11 -0.36
C ASP A 23 8.02 10.50 1.11
N LYS A 24 9.06 10.25 1.90
CA LYS A 24 9.05 10.52 3.34
C LYS A 24 8.87 12.00 3.67
N ALA A 25 9.24 12.91 2.77
CA ALA A 25 9.07 14.34 2.97
C ALA A 25 7.59 14.76 2.98
N ASN A 26 6.73 13.97 2.35
CA ASN A 26 5.29 14.22 2.28
C ASN A 26 4.49 13.54 3.40
N ILE A 27 5.18 12.96 4.40
CA ILE A 27 4.56 12.26 5.52
C ILE A 27 4.87 13.05 6.80
N SER A 28 3.84 13.32 7.61
CA SER A 28 4.01 14.04 8.85
C SER A 28 4.98 13.33 9.80
N ASN A 29 5.76 14.12 10.56
CA ASN A 29 6.70 13.60 11.55
C ASN A 29 6.03 13.01 12.80
N ASP A 30 4.75 13.31 13.02
CA ASP A 30 3.91 12.79 14.09
C ASP A 30 3.08 11.57 13.67
N ALA A 31 3.19 11.15 12.40
CA ALA A 31 2.53 9.94 11.92
C ALA A 31 2.99 8.70 12.71
N LYS A 32 2.03 7.97 13.24
CA LYS A 32 2.26 6.72 13.98
C LYS A 32 2.15 5.50 13.08
N PHE A 33 1.52 5.62 11.92
CA PHE A 33 1.50 4.59 10.89
C PHE A 33 1.64 5.18 9.49
N VAL A 34 2.13 4.36 8.58
CA VAL A 34 2.22 4.65 7.13
C VAL A 34 1.91 3.37 6.37
N VAL A 35 1.08 3.46 5.34
CA VAL A 35 0.88 2.42 4.34
C VAL A 35 1.11 3.03 2.97
N HIS A 36 1.98 2.43 2.18
CA HIS A 36 2.29 2.88 0.83
C HIS A 36 2.08 1.75 -0.17
N LEU A 37 1.30 2.04 -1.21
CA LEU A 37 1.07 1.17 -2.35
C LEU A 37 1.71 1.79 -3.60
N ASP A 38 2.68 1.09 -4.19
CA ASP A 38 3.25 1.41 -5.49
C ASP A 38 2.46 0.67 -6.57
N MET A 39 1.51 1.37 -7.19
CA MET A 39 0.64 0.78 -8.22
C MET A 39 1.39 0.46 -9.50
N ASP A 40 2.49 1.16 -9.81
CA ASP A 40 3.30 0.86 -10.99
C ASP A 40 4.04 -0.47 -10.80
N ALA A 41 4.66 -0.66 -9.63
CA ALA A 41 5.29 -1.94 -9.28
C ALA A 41 4.26 -3.08 -9.18
N PHE A 42 3.09 -2.82 -8.62
CA PHE A 42 2.01 -3.80 -8.52
C PHE A 42 1.52 -4.26 -9.90
N ARG A 43 1.20 -3.33 -10.80
CA ARG A 43 0.69 -3.64 -12.15
C ARG A 43 1.63 -4.48 -13.01
N VAL A 44 2.96 -4.33 -12.85
CA VAL A 44 3.94 -5.09 -13.63
C VAL A 44 4.33 -6.42 -12.98
N SER A 45 3.91 -6.67 -11.74
CA SER A 45 4.13 -7.96 -11.09
C SER A 45 3.14 -9.01 -11.61
N LYS A 46 3.54 -10.30 -11.63
CA LYS A 46 2.64 -11.40 -11.97
C LYS A 46 1.41 -11.43 -11.06
N ILE A 47 1.64 -11.20 -9.75
CA ILE A 47 0.56 -11.16 -8.75
C ILE A 47 -0.41 -10.03 -9.05
N GLY A 48 0.09 -8.82 -9.26
CA GLY A 48 -0.74 -7.66 -9.56
C GLY A 48 -1.52 -7.82 -10.85
N THR A 49 -0.87 -8.33 -11.91
CA THR A 49 -1.54 -8.63 -13.19
C THR A 49 -2.72 -9.59 -12.99
N ALA A 50 -2.49 -10.73 -12.32
CA ALA A 50 -3.53 -11.73 -12.14
C ALA A 50 -4.68 -11.24 -11.23
N ILE A 51 -4.37 -10.46 -10.17
CA ILE A 51 -5.40 -9.87 -9.30
C ILE A 51 -6.22 -8.84 -10.07
N LEU A 52 -5.58 -7.97 -10.86
CA LEU A 52 -6.29 -6.96 -11.65
C LEU A 52 -7.14 -7.57 -12.77
N GLU A 53 -6.68 -8.65 -13.41
CA GLU A 53 -7.47 -9.40 -14.39
C GLU A 53 -8.71 -10.01 -13.74
N LYS A 54 -8.57 -10.74 -12.62
CA LYS A 54 -9.70 -11.29 -11.88
C LYS A 54 -10.68 -10.22 -11.43
N PHE A 55 -10.18 -9.09 -10.93
CA PHE A 55 -11.03 -7.95 -10.54
C PHE A 55 -11.84 -7.41 -11.73
N ARG A 56 -11.20 -7.28 -12.91
CA ARG A 56 -11.87 -6.80 -14.12
C ARG A 56 -12.92 -7.76 -14.66
N GLU A 57 -12.75 -9.06 -14.44
CA GLU A 57 -13.69 -10.11 -14.86
C GLU A 57 -14.89 -10.26 -13.91
N GLY A 58 -14.81 -9.74 -12.68
CA GLY A 58 -15.86 -9.80 -11.67
C GLY A 58 -16.76 -8.56 -11.64
N GLU A 59 -17.71 -8.54 -10.70
CA GLU A 59 -18.65 -7.41 -10.49
C GLU A 59 -17.93 -6.09 -10.23
N GLY A 60 -16.75 -6.11 -9.57
CA GLY A 60 -15.94 -4.94 -9.37
C GLY A 60 -15.48 -4.30 -10.68
N GLY A 61 -15.16 -5.13 -11.68
CA GLY A 61 -14.79 -4.67 -13.01
C GLY A 61 -15.97 -4.05 -13.77
N GLU A 62 -17.17 -4.59 -13.66
CA GLU A 62 -18.37 -3.99 -14.26
C GLU A 62 -18.68 -2.61 -13.67
N LYS A 63 -18.66 -2.48 -12.34
CA LYS A 63 -18.83 -1.21 -11.63
C LYS A 63 -17.73 -0.20 -12.01
N LEU A 64 -16.47 -0.67 -12.11
CA LEU A 64 -15.35 0.16 -12.54
C LEU A 64 -15.55 0.66 -13.98
N ASN A 65 -15.96 -0.20 -14.91
CA ASN A 65 -16.19 0.17 -16.30
C ASN A 65 -17.28 1.24 -16.43
N ALA A 66 -18.38 1.10 -15.68
CA ALA A 66 -19.43 2.13 -15.63
C ALA A 66 -18.91 3.46 -15.10
N LEU A 67 -18.06 3.44 -14.06
CA LEU A 67 -17.39 4.64 -13.56
C LEU A 67 -16.46 5.25 -14.60
N VAL A 68 -15.63 4.42 -15.26
CA VAL A 68 -14.70 4.84 -16.31
C VAL A 68 -15.42 5.54 -17.47
N GLU A 69 -16.57 5.01 -17.91
CA GLU A 69 -17.40 5.65 -18.94
C GLU A 69 -17.89 7.04 -18.51
N LEU A 70 -18.21 7.21 -17.22
CA LEU A 70 -18.73 8.44 -16.67
C LEU A 70 -17.65 9.52 -16.48
N ILE A 71 -16.50 9.15 -15.90
CA ILE A 71 -15.42 10.09 -15.58
C ILE A 71 -14.31 10.13 -16.65
N GLU A 72 -14.38 9.25 -17.66
CA GLU A 72 -13.43 9.12 -18.77
C GLU A 72 -11.98 8.93 -18.31
N PHE A 73 -11.77 8.25 -17.18
CA PHE A 73 -10.43 7.85 -16.76
C PHE A 73 -10.51 6.54 -15.94
N ASP A 74 -9.56 5.63 -16.16
CA ASP A 74 -9.46 4.39 -15.42
C ASP A 74 -8.52 4.59 -14.21
N PRO A 75 -9.02 4.56 -12.96
CA PRO A 75 -8.21 4.74 -11.77
C PRO A 75 -7.14 3.66 -11.62
N LEU A 76 -7.38 2.42 -12.07
CA LEU A 76 -6.40 1.35 -12.01
C LEU A 76 -5.18 1.61 -12.89
N SER A 77 -5.29 2.40 -13.93
CA SER A 77 -4.17 2.80 -14.78
C SER A 77 -3.62 4.19 -14.45
N ALA A 78 -4.48 5.10 -13.98
CA ALA A 78 -4.13 6.49 -13.74
C ALA A 78 -3.45 6.74 -12.38
N ILE A 79 -3.67 5.88 -11.38
CA ILE A 79 -3.00 5.99 -10.07
C ILE A 79 -1.63 5.31 -10.15
N HIS A 80 -0.57 6.05 -9.84
CA HIS A 80 0.80 5.55 -9.81
C HIS A 80 1.22 5.07 -8.42
N GLY A 81 0.71 5.70 -7.38
CA GLY A 81 0.96 5.31 -6.00
C GLY A 81 0.04 6.02 -5.02
N ALA A 82 -0.14 5.39 -3.87
CA ALA A 82 -0.97 5.90 -2.79
C ALA A 82 -0.23 5.74 -1.46
N THR A 83 -0.18 6.80 -0.66
CA THR A 83 0.45 6.79 0.66
C THR A 83 -0.55 7.29 1.68
N MET A 84 -0.96 6.41 2.59
CA MET A 84 -1.82 6.75 3.72
C MET A 84 -0.98 6.83 5.00
N PHE A 85 -1.22 7.84 5.81
CA PHE A 85 -0.58 7.99 7.11
C PHE A 85 -1.48 8.74 8.09
N GLY A 86 -1.23 8.58 9.38
CA GLY A 86 -2.00 9.22 10.43
C GLY A 86 -1.45 8.92 11.81
N ASN A 87 -2.12 9.45 12.84
CA ASN A 87 -1.75 9.25 14.25
C ASN A 87 -2.48 8.08 14.93
N GLY A 88 -3.34 7.35 14.20
CA GLY A 88 -4.10 6.20 14.70
C GLY A 88 -5.41 6.54 15.39
N GLU A 89 -5.77 7.81 15.53
CA GLU A 89 -7.10 8.21 16.01
C GLU A 89 -8.14 8.02 14.88
N GLU A 90 -9.38 7.85 15.26
CA GLU A 90 -10.50 7.79 14.34
C GLU A 90 -10.57 9.09 13.51
N ASP A 91 -10.87 8.98 12.24
CA ASP A 91 -10.91 10.11 11.31
C ASP A 91 -9.61 10.95 11.24
N ASN A 92 -8.47 10.36 11.59
CA ASN A 92 -7.16 10.98 11.49
C ASN A 92 -6.27 10.24 10.47
N GLY A 93 -6.61 10.36 9.20
CA GLY A 93 -5.83 9.80 8.11
C GLY A 93 -5.68 10.77 6.95
N ILE A 94 -4.49 10.85 6.38
CA ILE A 94 -4.21 11.62 5.16
C ILE A 94 -3.78 10.62 4.09
N LEU A 95 -4.43 10.65 2.93
CA LEU A 95 -4.07 9.86 1.76
C LEU A 95 -3.50 10.78 0.69
N VAL A 96 -2.23 10.56 0.35
CA VAL A 96 -1.55 11.24 -0.77
C VAL A 96 -1.54 10.29 -1.97
N VAL A 97 -2.11 10.73 -3.09
CA VAL A 97 -2.21 9.95 -4.33
C VAL A 97 -1.38 10.59 -5.41
N LYS A 98 -0.47 9.81 -6.01
CA LYS A 98 0.23 10.15 -7.25
C LYS A 98 -0.58 9.64 -8.44
N HIS A 99 -0.92 10.54 -9.39
CA HIS A 99 -1.84 10.22 -10.47
C HIS A 99 -1.52 10.94 -11.78
N LYS A 100 -2.12 10.45 -12.86
CA LYS A 100 -2.21 11.09 -14.18
C LYS A 100 -3.68 11.37 -14.58
N ALA A 101 -4.57 11.45 -13.61
CA ALA A 101 -5.99 11.70 -13.87
C ALA A 101 -6.25 13.14 -14.31
N ASN A 102 -7.26 13.33 -15.15
CA ASN A 102 -7.79 14.66 -15.46
C ASN A 102 -8.62 15.17 -14.29
N SER A 103 -7.99 15.98 -13.43
CA SER A 103 -8.64 16.53 -12.23
C SER A 103 -9.88 17.36 -12.53
N ALA A 104 -9.93 18.04 -13.68
CA ALA A 104 -11.08 18.87 -14.06
C ALA A 104 -12.35 18.03 -14.28
N LYS A 105 -12.22 16.82 -14.89
CA LYS A 105 -13.36 15.90 -15.07
C LYS A 105 -13.86 15.35 -13.73
N LEU A 106 -12.94 14.92 -12.87
CA LEU A 106 -13.28 14.46 -11.53
C LEU A 106 -14.00 15.56 -10.73
N LEU A 107 -13.51 16.77 -10.78
CA LEU A 107 -14.17 17.90 -10.12
C LEU A 107 -15.53 18.23 -10.72
N ALA A 108 -15.69 18.13 -12.05
CA ALA A 108 -16.99 18.31 -12.69
C ALA A 108 -18.00 17.27 -12.19
N PHE A 109 -17.59 16.01 -12.06
CA PHE A 109 -18.41 14.95 -11.49
C PHE A 109 -18.76 15.21 -10.02
N MET A 110 -17.79 15.55 -9.18
CA MET A 110 -18.03 15.86 -7.77
C MET A 110 -19.02 17.03 -7.59
N LYS A 111 -19.02 18.01 -8.48
CA LYS A 111 -19.94 19.16 -8.43
C LYS A 111 -21.40 18.80 -8.71
N LEU A 112 -21.69 17.60 -9.23
CA LEU A 112 -23.07 17.12 -9.40
C LEU A 112 -23.68 16.65 -8.07
N ASN A 113 -22.87 16.39 -7.05
CA ASN A 113 -23.35 16.05 -5.73
C ASN A 113 -23.97 17.27 -5.04
N GLU A 114 -25.19 17.15 -4.54
CA GLU A 114 -25.92 18.25 -3.90
C GLU A 114 -25.27 18.76 -2.61
N HIS A 115 -24.47 17.91 -1.96
CA HIS A 115 -23.70 18.25 -0.76
C HIS A 115 -22.29 18.75 -1.08
N TYR A 116 -21.96 18.97 -2.36
CA TYR A 116 -20.68 19.52 -2.76
C TYR A 116 -20.40 20.86 -2.07
N ARG A 117 -19.17 21.00 -1.55
CA ARG A 117 -18.67 22.25 -0.95
C ARG A 117 -17.26 22.51 -1.44
N LYS A 118 -16.92 23.77 -1.60
CA LYS A 118 -15.57 24.22 -1.93
C LYS A 118 -15.07 25.17 -0.84
N THR A 119 -13.85 24.95 -0.39
CA THR A 119 -13.10 25.83 0.52
C THR A 119 -11.70 26.01 -0.02
N GLU A 120 -10.87 26.80 0.67
CA GLU A 120 -9.50 27.08 0.24
C GLU A 120 -8.53 26.89 1.41
N HIS A 121 -7.29 26.47 1.08
CA HIS A 121 -6.14 26.46 1.96
C HIS A 121 -4.94 27.08 1.23
N GLY A 122 -4.59 28.31 1.61
CA GLY A 122 -3.64 29.11 0.83
C GLY A 122 -4.13 29.36 -0.59
N LYS A 123 -3.38 28.88 -1.59
CA LYS A 123 -3.75 28.99 -3.02
C LYS A 123 -4.46 27.73 -3.57
N HIS A 124 -4.67 26.72 -2.72
CA HIS A 124 -5.23 25.44 -3.15
C HIS A 124 -6.71 25.33 -2.79
N GLU A 125 -7.51 24.86 -3.73
CA GLU A 125 -8.92 24.54 -3.51
C GLU A 125 -9.04 23.18 -2.82
N ILE A 126 -9.95 23.09 -1.84
CA ILE A 126 -10.35 21.86 -1.17
C ILE A 126 -11.82 21.62 -1.52
N HIS A 127 -12.10 20.48 -2.09
CA HIS A 127 -13.42 20.05 -2.52
C HIS A 127 -13.95 18.97 -1.59
N GLY A 128 -15.11 19.15 -1.01
CA GLY A 128 -15.80 18.17 -0.16
C GLY A 128 -17.08 17.70 -0.84
N ALA A 129 -17.34 16.41 -0.74
CA ALA A 129 -18.60 15.79 -1.15
C ALA A 129 -19.00 14.72 -0.12
N GLY A 130 -20.28 14.35 -0.07
CA GLY A 130 -20.85 13.39 0.86
C GLY A 130 -21.89 13.98 1.79
N ASP A 131 -22.78 13.14 2.30
CA ASP A 131 -23.83 13.53 3.23
C ASP A 131 -23.30 13.56 4.68
N ARG A 132 -23.74 14.56 5.44
CA ARG A 132 -23.39 14.69 6.84
C ARG A 132 -24.18 13.74 7.75
N SER A 133 -25.29 13.21 7.24
CA SER A 133 -26.16 12.29 8.01
C SER A 133 -25.50 10.95 8.29
N ASP A 134 -24.59 10.50 7.38
CA ASP A 134 -23.94 9.20 7.47
C ASP A 134 -22.50 9.30 7.99
N GLY A 135 -22.02 10.51 8.37
CA GLY A 135 -20.65 10.72 8.85
C GLY A 135 -19.57 10.70 7.77
N GLU A 136 -19.88 10.27 6.55
CA GLU A 136 -18.93 10.06 5.47
C GLU A 136 -18.73 11.32 4.60
N ARG A 137 -17.95 12.27 5.08
CA ARG A 137 -17.42 13.35 4.24
C ARG A 137 -15.98 13.09 3.88
N GLY A 138 -15.70 13.01 2.57
CA GLY A 138 -14.36 13.04 2.04
C GLY A 138 -14.00 14.44 1.52
N TYR A 139 -12.77 14.85 1.73
CA TYR A 139 -12.21 16.07 1.17
C TYR A 139 -11.04 15.74 0.27
N ILE A 140 -10.99 16.35 -0.91
CA ILE A 140 -9.91 16.18 -1.88
C ILE A 140 -9.36 17.54 -2.31
N SER A 141 -8.04 17.62 -2.48
CA SER A 141 -7.37 18.74 -3.11
C SER A 141 -6.38 18.21 -4.15
N PHE A 142 -6.47 18.75 -5.37
CA PHE A 142 -5.44 18.52 -6.39
C PHE A 142 -4.35 19.57 -6.21
N VAL A 143 -3.28 19.17 -5.48
CA VAL A 143 -2.21 20.11 -5.11
C VAL A 143 -1.38 20.52 -6.32
N ASN A 144 -1.23 19.60 -7.28
CA ASN A 144 -0.63 19.83 -8.59
C ASN A 144 -1.16 18.81 -9.61
N GLU A 145 -0.64 18.85 -10.86
CA GLU A 145 -1.09 17.99 -11.96
C GLU A 145 -0.95 16.49 -11.72
N SER A 146 -0.14 16.08 -10.75
CA SER A 146 0.18 14.68 -10.49
C SER A 146 0.00 14.25 -9.04
N THR A 147 -0.53 15.12 -8.18
CA THR A 147 -0.66 14.81 -6.75
C THR A 147 -1.97 15.34 -6.20
N ALA A 148 -2.75 14.44 -5.64
CA ALA A 148 -3.95 14.74 -4.87
C ALA A 148 -3.75 14.36 -3.40
N VAL A 149 -4.43 15.11 -2.52
CA VAL A 149 -4.55 14.85 -1.09
C VAL A 149 -6.01 14.56 -0.78
N LEU A 150 -6.27 13.45 -0.10
CA LEU A 150 -7.60 13.10 0.42
C LEU A 150 -7.53 13.02 1.94
N ALA A 151 -8.58 13.49 2.61
CA ALA A 151 -8.68 13.46 4.07
C ALA A 151 -10.15 13.45 4.53
N PRO A 152 -10.45 12.97 5.74
CA PRO A 152 -11.81 12.93 6.27
C PRO A 152 -12.34 14.33 6.66
N ASN A 153 -11.46 15.30 6.84
CA ASN A 153 -11.84 16.68 7.15
C ASN A 153 -10.95 17.71 6.46
N ARG A 154 -11.40 18.97 6.46
CA ARG A 154 -10.73 20.06 5.78
C ARG A 154 -9.37 20.40 6.41
N GLU A 155 -9.26 20.28 7.71
CA GLU A 155 -8.07 20.61 8.49
C GLU A 155 -6.92 19.66 8.08
N LEU A 156 -7.19 18.36 8.06
CA LEU A 156 -6.22 17.33 7.62
C LEU A 156 -5.89 17.45 6.13
N ALA A 157 -6.86 17.82 5.29
CA ALA A 157 -6.57 18.14 3.88
C ALA A 157 -5.57 19.31 3.77
N GLY A 158 -5.74 20.35 4.61
CA GLY A 158 -4.80 21.48 4.70
C GLY A 158 -3.40 21.04 5.14
N VAL A 159 -3.31 20.16 6.14
CA VAL A 159 -2.02 19.57 6.58
C VAL A 159 -1.36 18.81 5.43
N GLY A 160 -2.10 17.98 4.72
CA GLY A 160 -1.57 17.24 3.57
C GLY A 160 -1.06 18.17 2.45
N ILE A 161 -1.79 19.26 2.15
CA ILE A 161 -1.37 20.28 1.19
C ILE A 161 -0.05 20.93 1.63
N ASP A 162 0.07 21.29 2.90
CA ASP A 162 1.28 21.93 3.44
C ASP A 162 2.49 20.99 3.37
N LEU A 163 2.32 19.70 3.68
CA LEU A 163 3.37 18.69 3.54
C LEU A 163 3.85 18.58 2.08
N ILE A 164 2.94 18.50 1.10
CA ILE A 164 3.31 18.44 -0.34
C ILE A 164 4.03 19.72 -0.79
N ASN A 165 3.71 20.86 -0.20
CA ASN A 165 4.41 22.13 -0.46
C ASN A 165 5.70 22.31 0.36
N GLY A 166 6.17 21.26 1.05
CA GLY A 166 7.42 21.28 1.83
C GLY A 166 7.32 22.01 3.17
N LYS A 167 6.09 22.23 3.67
CA LYS A 167 5.85 22.81 4.99
C LYS A 167 5.55 21.68 5.97
N GLY A 168 6.54 21.23 6.69
CA GLY A 168 6.39 20.16 7.68
C GLY A 168 7.68 19.35 7.85
N GLY A 169 7.66 18.44 8.80
CA GLY A 169 8.78 17.55 9.08
C GLY A 169 8.59 16.20 8.42
N ALA A 170 9.67 15.61 7.92
CA ALA A 170 9.67 14.26 7.40
C ALA A 170 9.60 13.22 8.51
N ILE A 171 8.80 12.18 8.31
CA ILE A 171 8.74 11.05 9.22
C ILE A 171 10.12 10.38 9.39
N LYS A 172 10.44 10.01 10.62
CA LYS A 172 11.59 9.17 10.94
C LYS A 172 11.17 7.71 10.94
N VAL A 173 11.41 7.01 9.84
CA VAL A 173 11.18 5.56 9.77
C VAL A 173 12.41 4.79 10.25
N PRO A 174 12.24 3.57 10.80
CA PRO A 174 13.36 2.73 11.23
C PRO A 174 14.29 2.38 10.07
N SER A 175 15.57 2.19 10.39
CA SER A 175 16.58 1.70 9.44
C SER A 175 16.25 0.29 8.92
N SER A 176 15.50 -0.51 9.68
CA SER A 176 14.98 -1.82 9.26
C SER A 176 14.11 -1.71 8.01
N LEU A 177 13.16 -0.76 7.96
CA LEU A 177 12.31 -0.54 6.79
C LEU A 177 13.12 -0.15 5.55
N ASP A 178 14.10 0.75 5.71
CA ASP A 178 14.99 1.14 4.62
C ASP A 178 15.83 -0.05 4.12
N SER A 179 16.26 -0.93 5.03
CA SER A 179 17.01 -2.14 4.68
C SER A 179 16.14 -3.16 3.95
N MET A 180 14.89 -3.35 4.37
CA MET A 180 13.93 -4.21 3.70
C MET A 180 13.61 -3.72 2.30
N SER A 181 13.32 -2.43 2.14
CA SER A 181 13.01 -1.82 0.84
C SER A 181 14.17 -1.90 -0.15
N LYS A 182 15.42 -1.82 0.33
CA LYS A 182 16.62 -1.99 -0.52
C LYS A 182 16.82 -3.43 -0.99
N LYS A 183 16.43 -4.42 -0.19
CA LYS A 183 16.56 -5.85 -0.52
C LYS A 183 15.50 -6.33 -1.51
N THR A 184 14.33 -5.71 -1.53
CA THR A 184 13.20 -6.10 -2.40
C THR A 184 13.02 -5.05 -3.49
N LYS A 185 13.59 -5.31 -4.67
CA LYS A 185 13.64 -4.35 -5.77
C LYS A 185 12.27 -3.89 -6.28
N ASN A 186 11.26 -4.75 -6.22
CA ASN A 186 9.91 -4.51 -6.72
C ASN A 186 8.89 -4.66 -5.59
N ALA A 187 9.13 -3.97 -4.47
CA ALA A 187 8.14 -3.87 -3.42
C ALA A 187 6.97 -3.01 -3.91
N PHE A 188 5.76 -3.56 -3.85
CA PHE A 188 4.55 -2.83 -4.24
C PHE A 188 3.73 -2.38 -3.03
N LEU A 189 3.91 -3.01 -1.85
CA LEU A 189 3.28 -2.55 -0.62
C LEU A 189 4.31 -2.46 0.49
N VAL A 190 4.29 -1.34 1.19
CA VAL A 190 5.12 -1.10 2.37
C VAL A 190 4.21 -0.53 3.46
N ALA A 191 4.26 -1.11 4.65
CA ALA A 191 3.55 -0.59 5.81
C ALA A 191 4.52 -0.45 7.00
N TYR A 192 4.24 0.52 7.85
CA TYR A 192 4.98 0.80 9.08
C TYR A 192 4.00 1.25 10.16
N ALA A 193 4.21 0.79 11.39
CA ALA A 193 3.47 1.24 12.54
C ALA A 193 4.40 1.40 13.75
N ASN A 194 4.25 2.51 14.47
CA ASN A 194 4.79 2.72 15.81
C ASN A 194 3.76 2.21 16.81
N VAL A 195 3.83 0.92 17.14
CA VAL A 195 2.85 0.21 17.98
C VAL A 195 2.81 0.79 19.39
N GLU A 196 3.97 1.18 19.94
CA GLU A 196 4.07 1.79 21.27
C GLU A 196 3.20 3.05 21.39
N ASN A 197 3.09 3.83 20.33
CA ASN A 197 2.27 5.04 20.29
C ASN A 197 0.81 4.80 19.83
N LEU A 198 0.46 3.55 19.51
CA LEU A 198 -0.86 3.11 19.06
C LEU A 198 -1.55 2.17 20.05
N LYS A 199 -0.98 1.96 21.25
CA LYS A 199 -1.46 0.98 22.25
C LYS A 199 -2.92 1.10 22.60
N GLU A 200 -3.43 2.34 22.65
CA GLU A 200 -4.85 2.61 22.96
C GLU A 200 -5.80 2.17 21.84
N ASN A 201 -5.27 2.04 20.61
CA ASN A 201 -6.04 1.65 19.41
C ASN A 201 -5.88 0.17 19.07
N ILE A 202 -5.00 -0.57 19.79
CA ILE A 202 -4.71 -1.98 19.54
C ILE A 202 -5.28 -2.81 20.69
N ASP A 203 -6.39 -3.48 20.45
CA ASP A 203 -7.04 -4.38 21.41
C ASP A 203 -6.35 -5.75 21.46
N ASN A 204 -5.03 -5.74 21.72
CA ASN A 204 -4.24 -6.95 21.90
C ASN A 204 -3.10 -6.72 22.90
N GLU A 205 -3.31 -7.16 24.14
CA GLU A 205 -2.37 -6.94 25.23
C GLU A 205 -0.99 -7.56 24.96
N THR A 206 -0.90 -8.73 24.35
CA THR A 206 0.36 -9.37 24.01
C THR A 206 1.17 -8.52 23.03
N VAL A 207 0.53 -7.98 21.99
CA VAL A 207 1.18 -7.07 21.04
C VAL A 207 1.66 -5.81 21.76
N ASN A 208 0.82 -5.22 22.60
CA ASN A 208 1.13 -4.00 23.35
C ASN A 208 2.29 -4.16 24.34
N GLN A 209 2.49 -5.37 24.87
CA GLN A 209 3.55 -5.70 25.84
C GLN A 209 4.87 -6.11 25.16
N MET A 210 4.87 -6.47 23.89
CA MET A 210 6.05 -7.03 23.24
C MET A 210 6.57 -6.20 22.08
N VAL A 211 5.69 -5.45 21.39
CA VAL A 211 6.03 -4.77 20.14
C VAL A 211 6.17 -3.27 20.34
N LYS A 212 7.29 -2.73 19.94
CA LYS A 212 7.57 -1.30 19.85
C LYS A 212 7.19 -0.72 18.50
N ARG A 213 7.64 -1.37 17.43
CA ARG A 213 7.40 -0.98 16.04
C ARG A 213 7.27 -2.21 15.15
N ALA A 214 6.49 -2.10 14.09
CA ALA A 214 6.37 -3.15 13.09
C ALA A 214 6.48 -2.55 11.68
N ALA A 215 7.08 -3.31 10.78
CA ALA A 215 7.12 -2.99 9.36
C ALA A 215 6.79 -4.22 8.53
N LEU A 216 6.07 -4.02 7.45
CA LEU A 216 5.65 -5.03 6.49
C LEU A 216 6.07 -4.59 5.09
N LEU A 217 6.53 -5.54 4.28
CA LEU A 217 6.80 -5.33 2.88
C LEU A 217 6.28 -6.51 2.08
N LEU A 218 5.51 -6.22 1.02
CA LEU A 218 5.11 -7.18 -0.01
C LEU A 218 5.74 -6.77 -1.34
N GLY A 219 6.20 -7.76 -2.09
CA GLY A 219 6.80 -7.52 -3.40
C GLY A 219 6.93 -8.79 -4.22
N GLU A 220 7.47 -8.61 -5.42
CA GLU A 220 7.80 -9.72 -6.31
C GLU A 220 9.20 -9.52 -6.88
N SER A 221 10.03 -10.55 -6.83
CA SER A 221 11.36 -10.54 -7.43
C SER A 221 11.73 -11.94 -7.93
N ASN A 222 12.26 -12.03 -9.15
CA ASN A 222 12.66 -13.28 -9.77
C ASN A 222 11.53 -14.35 -9.75
N GLU A 223 10.32 -13.94 -10.13
CA GLU A 223 9.12 -14.78 -10.15
C GLU A 223 8.71 -15.38 -8.79
N LYS A 224 9.18 -14.77 -7.71
CA LYS A 224 8.81 -15.13 -6.36
C LYS A 224 8.07 -14.00 -5.68
N PHE A 225 6.96 -14.33 -5.06
CA PHE A 225 6.33 -13.48 -4.05
C PHE A 225 7.25 -13.38 -2.83
N ILE A 226 7.33 -12.21 -2.27
CA ILE A 226 8.14 -11.90 -1.10
C ILE A 226 7.24 -11.18 -0.08
N LEU A 227 7.19 -11.75 1.12
CA LEU A 227 6.66 -11.10 2.31
C LEU A 227 7.82 -10.95 3.30
N SER A 228 8.03 -9.74 3.79
CA SER A 228 9.00 -9.47 4.86
C SER A 228 8.31 -8.70 5.97
N ILE A 229 8.43 -9.20 7.19
CA ILE A 229 7.97 -8.54 8.41
C ILE A 229 9.21 -8.25 9.25
N SER A 230 9.30 -7.05 9.83
CA SER A 230 10.33 -6.68 10.79
C SER A 230 9.65 -6.08 12.01
N ILE A 231 9.94 -6.62 13.16
CA ILE A 231 9.37 -6.21 14.44
C ILE A 231 10.51 -5.77 15.34
N ASP A 232 10.48 -4.51 15.77
CA ASP A 232 11.30 -4.04 16.87
C ASP A 232 10.54 -4.34 18.17
N ALA A 233 11.07 -5.21 18.99
CA ALA A 233 10.53 -5.53 20.31
C ALA A 233 10.79 -4.40 21.30
N LEU A 234 10.10 -4.44 22.46
CA LEU A 234 10.34 -3.49 23.54
C LEU A 234 11.74 -3.66 24.16
N ASP A 235 12.20 -4.92 24.24
CA ASP A 235 13.52 -5.29 24.77
C ASP A 235 13.98 -6.63 24.17
N ALA A 236 15.18 -7.07 24.57
CA ALA A 236 15.78 -8.34 24.10
C ALA A 236 15.00 -9.58 24.56
N ASP A 237 14.42 -9.56 25.75
CA ASP A 237 13.65 -10.67 26.29
C ASP A 237 12.33 -10.85 25.51
N ALA A 238 11.65 -9.73 25.19
CA ALA A 238 10.48 -9.74 24.33
C ALA A 238 10.82 -10.26 22.91
N ALA A 239 11.96 -9.86 22.35
CA ALA A 239 12.43 -10.35 21.04
C ALA A 239 12.71 -11.87 21.07
N GLU A 240 13.32 -12.37 22.13
CA GLU A 240 13.57 -13.82 22.30
C GLU A 240 12.26 -14.60 22.43
N ASN A 241 11.33 -14.11 23.23
CA ASN A 241 10.01 -14.71 23.37
C ASN A 241 9.25 -14.77 22.04
N MET A 242 9.27 -13.70 21.25
CA MET A 242 8.66 -13.67 19.91
C MET A 242 9.33 -14.69 18.98
N GLU A 243 10.66 -14.73 18.93
CA GLU A 243 11.38 -15.71 18.12
C GLU A 243 11.01 -17.15 18.50
N ASN A 244 10.95 -17.45 19.81
CA ASN A 244 10.57 -18.76 20.33
C ASN A 244 9.12 -19.13 19.97
N MET A 245 8.17 -18.18 20.08
CA MET A 245 6.78 -18.37 19.66
C MET A 245 6.67 -18.68 18.18
N ILE A 246 7.33 -17.89 17.32
CA ILE A 246 7.32 -18.09 15.86
C ILE A 246 7.94 -19.44 15.50
N ASN A 247 9.10 -19.78 16.08
CA ASN A 247 9.76 -21.05 15.84
C ASN A 247 8.95 -22.23 16.35
N GLY A 248 8.23 -22.07 17.47
CA GLY A 248 7.29 -23.08 17.99
C GLY A 248 6.13 -23.34 17.03
N LEU A 249 5.52 -22.28 16.48
CA LEU A 249 4.46 -22.42 15.48
C LEU A 249 4.96 -23.08 14.19
N ILE A 250 6.15 -22.69 13.72
CA ILE A 250 6.80 -23.33 12.56
C ILE A 250 7.07 -24.81 12.84
N GLY A 251 7.57 -25.13 14.04
CA GLY A 251 7.82 -26.51 14.48
C GLY A 251 6.55 -27.35 14.51
N PHE A 252 5.46 -26.80 15.08
CA PHE A 252 4.16 -27.47 15.09
C PHE A 252 3.60 -27.69 13.68
N ALA A 253 3.69 -26.68 12.80
CA ALA A 253 3.27 -26.81 11.41
C ALA A 253 4.08 -27.89 10.65
N ARG A 254 5.36 -28.05 10.97
CA ARG A 254 6.20 -29.11 10.39
C ARG A 254 5.79 -30.53 10.80
N LEU A 255 5.22 -30.72 11.98
CA LEU A 255 4.71 -32.01 12.40
C LEU A 255 3.53 -32.49 11.58
N ASN A 256 2.74 -31.56 11.05
CA ASN A 256 1.53 -31.83 10.25
C ASN A 256 1.75 -31.72 8.73
N GLN A 257 2.99 -31.46 8.27
CA GLN A 257 3.28 -31.19 6.85
C GLN A 257 3.07 -32.42 5.93
N ASP A 258 3.16 -33.64 6.47
CA ASP A 258 2.99 -34.86 5.68
C ASP A 258 1.51 -35.11 5.32
N GLU A 259 0.58 -34.59 6.13
CA GLU A 259 -0.85 -34.64 5.89
C GLU A 259 -1.30 -33.50 4.93
N ASN A 260 -0.51 -32.43 4.83
CA ASN A 260 -0.78 -31.28 3.98
C ASN A 260 0.46 -30.88 3.15
N PRO A 261 0.57 -31.36 1.89
CA PRO A 261 1.73 -31.06 1.03
C PRO A 261 1.93 -29.55 0.77
N GLU A 262 0.87 -28.77 0.78
CA GLU A 262 0.92 -27.30 0.56
C GLU A 262 1.66 -26.62 1.71
N MET A 263 1.44 -27.08 2.95
CA MET A 263 2.15 -26.58 4.14
C MET A 263 3.66 -26.75 4.02
N LYS A 264 4.12 -27.83 3.39
CA LYS A 264 5.55 -28.07 3.16
C LYS A 264 6.22 -26.99 2.33
N ASP A 265 5.55 -26.51 1.29
CA ASP A 265 6.10 -25.46 0.41
C ASP A 265 6.08 -24.09 1.11
N ILE A 266 5.04 -23.79 1.88
CA ILE A 266 4.98 -22.60 2.74
C ILE A 266 6.16 -22.60 3.73
N LEU A 267 6.35 -23.71 4.45
CA LEU A 267 7.40 -23.84 5.48
C LEU A 267 8.82 -23.75 4.92
N LYS A 268 9.06 -24.21 3.68
CA LYS A 268 10.35 -24.04 3.01
C LYS A 268 10.68 -22.58 2.70
N GLY A 269 9.65 -21.78 2.37
CA GLY A 269 9.80 -20.37 2.05
C GLY A 269 10.00 -19.46 3.26
N LEU A 270 9.72 -19.98 4.49
CA LEU A 270 9.69 -19.19 5.71
C LEU A 270 11.04 -19.21 6.42
N LYS A 271 11.54 -18.03 6.81
CA LYS A 271 12.77 -17.84 7.58
C LYS A 271 12.54 -16.82 8.68
N THR A 272 12.96 -17.13 9.90
CA THR A 272 12.98 -16.22 11.05
C THR A 272 14.41 -15.88 11.40
N THR A 273 14.68 -14.64 11.73
CA THR A 273 15.99 -14.19 12.21
C THR A 273 15.78 -13.18 13.33
N ARG A 274 16.62 -13.24 14.35
CA ARG A 274 16.67 -12.23 15.42
C ARG A 274 18.04 -11.56 15.44
N ASN A 275 18.04 -10.26 15.64
CA ASN A 275 19.23 -9.46 15.88
C ASN A 275 18.91 -8.47 17.00
N GLU A 276 19.44 -8.72 18.19
CA GLU A 276 19.16 -7.96 19.41
C GLU A 276 17.66 -7.87 19.67
N GLU A 277 17.08 -6.66 19.62
CA GLU A 277 15.65 -6.39 19.82
C GLU A 277 14.82 -6.52 18.54
N ASN A 278 15.41 -6.83 17.38
CA ASN A 278 14.69 -6.95 16.13
C ASN A 278 14.46 -8.41 15.76
N VAL A 279 13.21 -8.79 15.54
CA VAL A 279 12.78 -10.08 14.98
C VAL A 279 12.28 -9.85 13.56
N SER A 280 12.82 -10.61 12.62
CA SER A 280 12.41 -10.53 11.22
C SER A 280 11.89 -11.88 10.74
N VAL A 281 10.75 -11.85 10.04
CA VAL A 281 10.18 -13.00 9.34
C VAL A 281 10.24 -12.71 7.86
N HIS A 282 10.83 -13.61 7.10
CA HIS A 282 10.89 -13.52 5.64
C HIS A 282 10.23 -14.76 5.05
N PHE A 283 9.30 -14.55 4.14
CA PHE A 283 8.63 -15.59 3.37
C PHE A 283 8.85 -15.36 1.89
N SER A 284 9.14 -16.44 1.14
CA SER A 284 9.32 -16.38 -0.31
C SER A 284 8.83 -17.66 -0.94
N ILE A 285 7.95 -17.55 -1.93
CA ILE A 285 7.37 -18.68 -2.67
C ILE A 285 7.25 -18.31 -4.16
N GLY A 286 7.35 -19.29 -5.06
CA GLY A 286 7.06 -19.07 -6.48
C GLY A 286 5.64 -18.52 -6.67
N VAL A 287 5.48 -17.53 -7.57
CA VAL A 287 4.17 -16.88 -7.78
C VAL A 287 3.11 -17.89 -8.23
N ASP A 288 3.46 -18.79 -9.16
CA ASP A 288 2.52 -19.81 -9.63
C ASP A 288 2.04 -20.72 -8.49
N LYS A 289 2.98 -21.10 -7.61
CA LYS A 289 2.64 -21.91 -6.42
C LYS A 289 1.80 -21.13 -5.40
N LEU A 290 2.04 -19.83 -5.24
CA LEU A 290 1.19 -18.98 -4.41
C LEU A 290 -0.25 -18.99 -4.94
N PHE A 291 -0.45 -18.85 -6.26
CA PHE A 291 -1.79 -18.89 -6.85
C PHE A 291 -2.49 -20.21 -6.62
N GLU A 292 -1.81 -21.35 -6.74
CA GLU A 292 -2.40 -22.65 -6.39
C GLU A 292 -2.94 -22.69 -4.95
N LEU A 293 -2.23 -22.03 -4.01
CA LEU A 293 -2.62 -21.97 -2.60
C LEU A 293 -3.80 -21.03 -2.32
N ILE A 294 -3.85 -19.89 -3.00
CA ILE A 294 -4.82 -18.83 -2.69
C ILE A 294 -6.01 -18.78 -3.66
N ASP A 295 -5.99 -19.52 -4.79
CA ASP A 295 -7.08 -19.50 -5.78
C ASP A 295 -8.45 -19.88 -5.20
N PRO A 296 -8.57 -20.84 -4.25
CA PRO A 296 -9.83 -21.09 -3.57
C PRO A 296 -10.35 -19.87 -2.80
N ALA A 297 -9.46 -19.17 -2.10
CA ALA A 297 -9.81 -17.99 -1.32
C ALA A 297 -10.09 -16.76 -2.20
N LEU A 298 -9.40 -16.62 -3.35
CA LEU A 298 -9.65 -15.52 -4.28
C LEU A 298 -11.02 -15.59 -4.95
N LYS A 299 -11.64 -16.75 -5.01
CA LYS A 299 -13.01 -16.93 -5.54
C LYS A 299 -14.09 -16.42 -4.59
N GLU A 300 -13.75 -16.25 -3.31
CA GLU A 300 -14.67 -15.78 -2.27
C GLU A 300 -14.54 -14.28 -1.98
N ILE A 301 -13.56 -13.60 -2.61
CA ILE A 301 -13.37 -12.16 -2.40
C ILE A 301 -14.40 -11.39 -3.24
N ASP A 302 -15.47 -10.96 -2.59
CA ASP A 302 -16.41 -9.96 -3.11
C ASP A 302 -15.91 -8.57 -2.64
N ILE A 303 -15.46 -7.73 -3.58
CA ILE A 303 -15.05 -6.36 -3.26
C ILE A 303 -16.29 -5.48 -3.37
N ASP A 304 -16.90 -5.18 -2.23
CA ASP A 304 -18.02 -4.25 -2.16
C ASP A 304 -17.50 -2.81 -2.40
N LEU A 305 -17.71 -2.32 -3.62
CA LEU A 305 -17.43 -0.91 -3.91
C LEU A 305 -18.58 -0.06 -3.35
N PRO A 306 -18.28 1.11 -2.74
CA PRO A 306 -19.32 2.00 -2.23
C PRO A 306 -20.34 2.31 -3.33
N LYS A 307 -21.62 2.28 -2.97
CA LYS A 307 -22.70 2.65 -3.89
C LYS A 307 -22.51 4.09 -4.31
N LEU A 308 -22.34 4.30 -5.62
CA LEU A 308 -22.23 5.62 -6.25
C LEU A 308 -23.53 6.39 -6.17
#